data_4ed4679bab418110044e505328bb2bf8
#
_entry.id   4ed4679bab418110044e505328bb2bf8
#
_cell.length_a   1.000
_cell.length_b   1.000
_cell.length_c   1.000
_cell.angle_alpha   90.00
_cell.angle_beta   90.00
_cell.angle_gamma   90.00
#
_symmetry.space_group_name_H-M   'P 1'
#
loop_
_entity.id
_entity.type
_entity.pdbx_description
1 polymer ?
#
loop_
_entity_poly.entity_id
_entity_poly.type
_entity_poly.pdbx_seq_one_letter_code
_entity_poly.pdbx_strand_id
1 'polypeptide(L)'
;MHIAFLTPEYPHPKVTASGGLGTSIKNLATALTKENVQVSLFIYGQSEDVIFTESGIKFHLIKHQKFKVLGWYLKRKAIQKYINTYIKLENIDVVEAPDWTGISAFMNLKSPLVIRFNGSDGYFCKIDGRKQKPKHRFLEKIALKHANHLVSVSKYTADETRKIFNLNKEIKVIPN
;
A
#
# COMPACT_ATOMS: atom_id res chain seq x y z
N MET A 1 4.17 14.34 13.17
CA MET A 1 4.29 13.55 11.92
C MET A 1 3.04 12.70 11.76
N HIS A 2 2.48 12.64 10.55
CA HIS A 2 1.28 11.88 10.23
C HIS A 2 1.60 10.89 9.10
N ILE A 3 1.49 9.59 9.36
CA ILE A 3 1.76 8.50 8.41
C ILE A 3 0.43 7.86 8.01
N ALA A 4 0.23 7.66 6.71
CA ALA A 4 -0.91 6.92 6.22
C ALA A 4 -0.48 5.61 5.54
N PHE A 5 -1.25 4.54 5.74
CA PHE A 5 -1.07 3.25 5.08
C PHE A 5 -2.19 3.00 4.10
N LEU A 6 -1.85 2.64 2.87
CA LEU A 6 -2.79 2.16 1.86
C LEU A 6 -2.76 0.63 1.84
N THR A 7 -3.89 -0.03 2.14
CA THR A 7 -3.93 -1.48 2.25
C THR A 7 -5.25 -2.06 1.75
N PRO A 8 -5.30 -3.30 1.21
CA PRO A 8 -6.56 -3.99 0.91
C PRO A 8 -7.19 -4.65 2.12
N GLU A 9 -6.45 -4.81 3.22
CA GLU A 9 -6.82 -5.66 4.35
C GLU A 9 -6.35 -5.10 5.70
N TYR A 10 -7.06 -5.43 6.75
CA TYR A 10 -6.69 -5.12 8.13
C TYR A 10 -7.50 -5.98 9.08
N PRO A 11 -6.92 -6.53 10.16
CA PRO A 11 -7.65 -7.38 11.12
C PRO A 11 -8.56 -6.54 12.06
N HIS A 12 -9.73 -6.19 11.55
CA HIS A 12 -10.76 -5.42 12.25
C HIS A 12 -12.16 -5.90 11.83
N PRO A 13 -13.17 -5.98 12.76
CA PRO A 13 -14.51 -6.50 12.45
C PRO A 13 -15.25 -5.79 11.32
N LYS A 14 -14.97 -4.50 11.10
CA LYS A 14 -15.58 -3.70 10.02
C LYS A 14 -14.86 -3.84 8.67
N VAL A 15 -13.77 -4.57 8.60
CA VAL A 15 -12.97 -4.75 7.38
C VAL A 15 -13.23 -6.12 6.77
N THR A 16 -13.49 -6.17 5.47
CA THR A 16 -13.89 -7.39 4.77
C THR A 16 -12.76 -8.41 4.57
N ALA A 17 -11.51 -7.98 4.64
CA ALA A 17 -10.36 -8.86 4.43
C ALA A 17 -9.32 -8.71 5.54
N SER A 18 -8.73 -9.83 5.94
CA SER A 18 -7.65 -9.91 6.91
C SER A 18 -6.60 -10.92 6.45
N GLY A 19 -5.33 -10.59 6.62
CA GLY A 19 -4.20 -11.41 6.22
C GLY A 19 -2.90 -10.94 6.84
N GLY A 20 -1.78 -11.47 6.36
CA GLY A 20 -0.44 -11.19 6.89
C GLY A 20 -0.02 -9.73 6.74
N LEU A 21 -0.34 -9.12 5.62
CA LEU A 21 -0.08 -7.69 5.37
C LEU A 21 -0.82 -6.81 6.37
N GLY A 22 -2.13 -7.07 6.55
CA GLY A 22 -2.95 -6.33 7.50
C GLY A 22 -2.47 -6.47 8.94
N THR A 23 -2.00 -7.66 9.33
CA THR A 23 -1.42 -7.92 10.67
C THR A 23 -0.11 -7.14 10.86
N SER A 24 0.77 -7.13 9.86
CA SER A 24 2.01 -6.34 9.90
C SER A 24 1.73 -4.85 10.05
N ILE A 25 0.78 -4.31 9.25
CA ILE A 25 0.36 -2.91 9.35
C ILE A 25 -0.24 -2.60 10.71
N LYS A 26 -1.05 -3.51 11.29
CA LYS A 26 -1.62 -3.32 12.63
C LYS A 26 -0.54 -3.16 13.69
N ASN A 27 0.46 -4.04 13.69
CA ASN A 27 1.57 -3.98 14.62
C ASN A 27 2.34 -2.66 14.48
N LEU A 28 2.68 -2.27 13.25
CA LEU A 28 3.40 -1.04 12.98
C LEU A 28 2.56 0.21 13.35
N ALA A 29 1.29 0.27 12.97
CA ALA A 29 0.40 1.36 13.31
C ALA A 29 0.25 1.53 14.84
N THR A 30 0.10 0.40 15.56
CA THR A 30 0.02 0.41 17.03
C THR A 30 1.33 0.88 17.66
N ALA A 31 2.49 0.49 17.13
CA ALA A 31 3.78 0.96 17.63
C ALA A 31 3.96 2.46 17.38
N LEU A 32 3.62 2.94 16.19
CA LEU A 32 3.71 4.36 15.83
C LEU A 32 2.81 5.25 16.70
N THR A 33 1.59 4.82 17.00
CA THR A 33 0.70 5.60 17.88
C THR A 33 1.25 5.71 19.30
N LYS A 34 1.94 4.70 19.82
CA LYS A 34 2.63 4.76 21.13
C LYS A 34 3.78 5.77 21.13
N GLU A 35 4.39 6.01 19.98
CA GLU A 35 5.45 7.03 19.78
C GLU A 35 4.87 8.41 19.41
N ASN A 36 3.58 8.66 19.66
CA ASN A 36 2.88 9.91 19.34
C ASN A 36 2.90 10.29 17.85
N VAL A 37 3.00 9.31 16.95
CA VAL A 37 2.82 9.49 15.52
C VAL A 37 1.35 9.33 15.17
N GLN A 38 0.77 10.29 14.45
CA GLN A 38 -0.58 10.16 13.93
C GLN A 38 -0.61 9.11 12.82
N VAL A 39 -1.62 8.25 12.83
CA VAL A 39 -1.76 7.17 11.86
C VAL A 39 -3.14 7.17 11.23
N SER A 40 -3.19 7.15 9.89
CA SER A 40 -4.40 6.92 9.10
C SER A 40 -4.27 5.64 8.26
N LEU A 41 -5.36 4.89 8.14
CA LEU A 41 -5.43 3.68 7.32
C LEU A 41 -6.43 3.90 6.19
N PHE A 42 -5.97 3.86 4.95
CA PHE A 42 -6.81 3.85 3.75
C PHE A 42 -7.01 2.41 3.29
N ILE A 43 -8.16 1.82 3.65
CA ILE A 43 -8.46 0.41 3.39
C ILE A 43 -9.41 0.33 2.20
N TYR A 44 -8.88 -0.03 1.03
CA TYR A 44 -9.66 -0.05 -0.21
C TYR A 44 -10.35 -1.39 -0.45
N GLY A 45 -11.37 -1.37 -1.32
CA GLY A 45 -12.10 -2.58 -1.73
C GLY A 45 -13.21 -2.99 -0.78
N GLN A 46 -13.67 -2.09 0.06
CA GLN A 46 -14.70 -2.34 1.09
C GLN A 46 -16.13 -2.26 0.50
N SER A 47 -17.12 -2.66 1.28
CA SER A 47 -18.54 -2.61 0.89
C SER A 47 -19.11 -1.19 0.86
N GLU A 48 -18.58 -0.31 1.70
CA GLU A 48 -19.04 1.07 1.88
C GLU A 48 -17.90 2.03 2.21
N ASP A 49 -18.15 3.34 2.09
CA ASP A 49 -17.24 4.37 2.57
C ASP A 49 -17.57 4.70 4.01
N VAL A 50 -16.64 4.48 4.94
CA VAL A 50 -16.80 4.76 6.37
C VAL A 50 -15.53 5.38 6.92
N ILE A 51 -15.66 6.37 7.79
CA ILE A 51 -14.55 6.95 8.54
C ILE A 51 -14.84 6.82 10.03
N PHE A 52 -13.89 6.31 10.77
CA PHE A 52 -13.95 6.23 12.22
C PHE A 52 -12.56 6.26 12.84
N THR A 53 -12.48 6.51 14.14
CA THR A 53 -11.24 6.47 14.90
C THR A 53 -11.36 5.43 16.00
N GLU A 54 -10.35 4.58 16.14
CA GLU A 54 -10.28 3.57 17.19
C GLU A 54 -8.83 3.40 17.62
N SER A 55 -8.57 3.35 18.93
CA SER A 55 -7.24 3.17 19.51
C SER A 55 -6.18 4.18 18.99
N GLY A 56 -6.60 5.43 18.72
CA GLY A 56 -5.72 6.49 18.20
C GLY A 56 -5.38 6.39 16.70
N ILE A 57 -5.95 5.41 16.01
CA ILE A 57 -5.76 5.20 14.56
C ILE A 57 -7.03 5.66 13.84
N LYS A 58 -6.88 6.43 12.76
CA LYS A 58 -7.99 6.86 11.92
C LYS A 58 -8.16 5.90 10.73
N PHE A 59 -9.35 5.37 10.60
CA PHE A 59 -9.72 4.41 9.56
C PHE A 59 -10.53 5.10 8.47
N HIS A 60 -10.14 4.90 7.23
CA HIS A 60 -10.87 5.27 6.02
C HIS A 60 -11.18 3.99 5.24
N LEU A 61 -12.36 3.46 5.39
CA LEU A 61 -12.85 2.39 4.53
C LEU A 61 -13.26 2.98 3.19
N ILE A 62 -12.71 2.45 2.09
CA ILE A 62 -12.95 2.97 0.74
C ILE A 62 -13.73 1.93 -0.04
N LYS A 63 -14.95 2.29 -0.42
CA LYS A 63 -15.86 1.43 -1.17
C LYS A 63 -15.27 0.96 -2.49
N HIS A 64 -15.50 -0.31 -2.80
CA HIS A 64 -15.16 -0.88 -4.08
C HIS A 64 -16.00 -0.26 -5.20
N GLN A 65 -15.35 0.44 -6.11
CA GLN A 65 -16.02 1.02 -7.29
C GLN A 65 -15.88 0.10 -8.49
N LYS A 66 -16.99 -0.12 -9.21
CA LYS A 66 -17.03 -0.90 -10.45
C LYS A 66 -17.04 0.05 -11.64
N PHE A 67 -16.17 -0.19 -12.61
CA PHE A 67 -16.11 0.56 -13.87
C PHE A 67 -16.22 -0.39 -15.05
N LYS A 68 -17.02 -0.04 -16.04
CA LYS A 68 -17.24 -0.89 -17.23
C LYS A 68 -16.00 -0.99 -18.12
N VAL A 69 -15.26 0.10 -18.26
CA VAL A 69 -14.05 0.19 -19.12
C VAL A 69 -12.87 0.68 -18.30
N LEU A 70 -11.66 0.17 -18.56
CA LEU A 70 -10.41 0.56 -17.88
C LEU A 70 -10.50 0.50 -16.34
N GLY A 71 -11.31 -0.39 -15.79
CA GLY A 71 -11.61 -0.46 -14.35
C GLY A 71 -10.37 -0.54 -13.47
N TRP A 72 -9.31 -1.22 -13.91
CA TRP A 72 -8.04 -1.29 -13.19
C TRP A 72 -7.34 0.07 -13.05
N TYR A 73 -7.48 0.96 -14.03
CA TYR A 73 -6.91 2.31 -14.01
C TYR A 73 -7.82 3.27 -13.23
N LEU A 74 -9.12 3.29 -13.56
CA LEU A 74 -10.09 4.18 -12.93
C LEU A 74 -10.24 3.95 -11.43
N LYS A 75 -10.17 2.69 -10.97
CA LYS A 75 -10.13 2.37 -9.53
C LYS A 75 -8.95 3.06 -8.83
N ARG A 76 -7.75 2.99 -9.41
CA ARG A 76 -6.56 3.64 -8.85
C ARG A 76 -6.72 5.14 -8.80
N LYS A 77 -7.30 5.75 -9.85
CA LYS A 77 -7.57 7.19 -9.89
C LYS A 77 -8.62 7.62 -8.87
N ALA A 78 -9.65 6.82 -8.66
CA ALA A 78 -10.65 7.09 -7.63
C ALA A 78 -10.04 7.03 -6.21
N ILE A 79 -9.25 5.99 -5.91
CA ILE A 79 -8.51 5.87 -4.65
C ILE A 79 -7.52 7.04 -4.50
N GLN A 80 -6.77 7.39 -5.54
CA GLN A 80 -5.87 8.56 -5.52
C GLN A 80 -6.61 9.84 -5.17
N LYS A 81 -7.76 10.09 -5.81
CA LYS A 81 -8.57 11.29 -5.56
C LYS A 81 -8.99 11.35 -4.08
N TYR A 82 -9.48 10.23 -3.55
CA TYR A 82 -9.87 10.11 -2.16
C TYR A 82 -8.68 10.41 -1.23
N ILE A 83 -7.56 9.71 -1.38
CA ILE A 83 -6.36 9.90 -0.55
C ILE A 83 -5.87 11.35 -0.63
N ASN A 84 -5.79 11.95 -1.83
CA ASN A 84 -5.33 13.34 -1.99
C ASN A 84 -6.22 14.37 -1.30
N THR A 85 -7.52 14.08 -1.15
CA THR A 85 -8.42 14.92 -0.36
C THR A 85 -8.01 14.91 1.11
N TYR A 86 -7.77 13.71 1.68
CA TYR A 86 -7.42 13.57 3.09
C TYR A 86 -5.96 13.92 3.40
N ILE A 87 -5.04 13.78 2.45
CA ILE A 87 -3.68 14.31 2.60
C ILE A 87 -3.71 15.80 2.97
N LYS A 88 -4.58 16.58 2.32
CA LYS A 88 -4.72 18.01 2.63
C LYS A 88 -5.47 18.26 3.93
N LEU A 89 -6.59 17.55 4.15
CA LEU A 89 -7.46 17.78 5.32
C LEU A 89 -6.80 17.38 6.64
N GLU A 90 -5.96 16.35 6.59
CA GLU A 90 -5.36 15.74 7.78
C GLU A 90 -3.86 16.01 7.89
N ASN A 91 -3.27 16.79 6.97
CA ASN A 91 -1.83 17.09 6.90
C ASN A 91 -0.98 15.81 6.95
N ILE A 92 -1.26 14.85 6.05
CA ILE A 92 -0.55 13.58 5.97
C ILE A 92 0.83 13.82 5.34
N ASP A 93 1.90 13.52 6.08
CA ASP A 93 3.27 13.75 5.67
C ASP A 93 3.78 12.71 4.68
N VAL A 94 3.35 11.44 4.81
CA VAL A 94 3.81 10.33 3.97
C VAL A 94 2.73 9.26 3.83
N VAL A 95 2.66 8.64 2.66
CA VAL A 95 1.79 7.49 2.39
C VAL A 95 2.65 6.26 2.12
N GLU A 96 2.47 5.20 2.90
CA GLU A 96 3.06 3.89 2.63
C GLU A 96 2.05 2.98 1.93
N ALA A 97 2.47 2.30 0.86
CA ALA A 97 1.67 1.34 0.11
C ALA A 97 2.42 0.01 -0.04
N PRO A 98 1.71 -1.13 -0.15
CA PRO A 98 2.35 -2.41 -0.42
C PRO A 98 2.79 -2.51 -1.89
N ASP A 99 3.76 -3.38 -2.13
CA ASP A 99 4.23 -3.76 -3.47
C ASP A 99 3.23 -4.66 -4.21
N TRP A 100 2.31 -5.32 -3.49
CA TRP A 100 1.35 -6.29 -4.02
C TRP A 100 0.50 -5.73 -5.17
N THR A 101 0.56 -6.39 -6.34
CA THR A 101 -0.20 -6.07 -7.57
C THR A 101 -0.08 -4.61 -8.06
N GLY A 102 0.86 -3.85 -7.52
CA GLY A 102 1.12 -2.46 -7.91
C GLY A 102 -0.10 -1.56 -7.74
N ILE A 103 -0.72 -1.57 -6.56
CA ILE A 103 -1.92 -0.75 -6.30
C ILE A 103 -1.67 0.74 -6.57
N SER A 104 -0.50 1.23 -6.24
CA SER A 104 -0.12 2.64 -6.41
C SER A 104 0.31 3.02 -7.84
N ALA A 105 0.30 2.08 -8.79
CA ALA A 105 0.60 2.38 -10.20
C ALA A 105 -0.32 3.49 -10.72
N PHE A 106 0.26 4.46 -11.44
CA PHE A 106 -0.43 5.64 -11.99
C PHE A 106 -1.03 6.60 -10.95
N MET A 107 -0.78 6.39 -9.66
CA MET A 107 -1.17 7.36 -8.64
C MET A 107 -0.15 8.50 -8.59
N ASN A 108 -0.65 9.73 -8.52
CA ASN A 108 0.12 10.93 -8.22
C ASN A 108 -0.40 11.48 -6.90
N LEU A 109 0.22 11.06 -5.80
CA LEU A 109 -0.14 11.48 -4.46
C LEU A 109 0.51 12.82 -4.14
N LYS A 110 -0.14 13.61 -3.30
CA LYS A 110 0.34 14.95 -2.89
C LYS A 110 1.34 14.90 -1.72
N SER A 111 1.51 13.73 -1.11
CA SER A 111 2.57 13.43 -0.16
C SER A 111 3.51 12.38 -0.74
N PRO A 112 4.76 12.30 -0.28
CA PRO A 112 5.70 11.26 -0.68
C PRO A 112 5.09 9.85 -0.54
N LEU A 113 5.32 9.03 -1.57
CA LEU A 113 4.92 7.62 -1.60
C LEU A 113 6.10 6.73 -1.25
N VAL A 114 5.94 5.94 -0.21
CA VAL A 114 6.85 4.83 0.15
C VAL A 114 6.20 3.52 -0.29
N ILE A 115 6.96 2.63 -0.93
CA ILE A 115 6.49 1.26 -1.18
C ILE A 115 7.29 0.32 -0.30
N ARG A 116 6.57 -0.46 0.54
CA ARG A 116 7.14 -1.52 1.36
C ARG A 116 7.01 -2.87 0.65
N PHE A 117 8.15 -3.57 0.54
CA PHE A 117 8.21 -4.91 -0.01
C PHE A 117 7.87 -5.93 1.08
N ASN A 118 6.65 -6.40 1.05
CA ASN A 118 6.17 -7.52 1.86
C ASN A 118 6.11 -8.83 1.06
N GLY A 119 6.41 -8.75 -0.23
CA GLY A 119 6.31 -9.79 -1.23
C GLY A 119 5.29 -9.44 -2.30
N SER A 120 5.77 -9.03 -3.47
CA SER A 120 4.93 -8.74 -4.62
C SER A 120 4.41 -10.03 -5.27
N ASP A 121 3.40 -9.93 -6.15
CA ASP A 121 2.98 -11.08 -6.96
C ASP A 121 4.15 -11.62 -7.80
N GLY A 122 5.03 -10.73 -8.31
CA GLY A 122 6.24 -11.14 -9.01
C GLY A 122 7.23 -11.92 -8.14
N TYR A 123 7.39 -11.51 -6.90
CA TYR A 123 8.24 -12.20 -5.92
C TYR A 123 7.72 -13.61 -5.62
N PHE A 124 6.42 -13.76 -5.28
CA PHE A 124 5.83 -15.06 -5.01
C PHE A 124 5.79 -15.95 -6.25
N CYS A 125 5.47 -15.39 -7.44
CA CYS A 125 5.54 -16.15 -8.69
C CYS A 125 6.91 -16.75 -8.94
N LYS A 126 7.99 -16.03 -8.61
CA LYS A 126 9.36 -16.53 -8.75
C LYS A 126 9.65 -17.67 -7.77
N ILE A 127 9.24 -17.54 -6.50
CA ILE A 127 9.45 -18.58 -5.48
C ILE A 127 8.67 -19.85 -5.84
N ASP A 128 7.41 -19.68 -6.27
CA ASP A 128 6.51 -20.78 -6.61
C ASP A 128 6.82 -21.43 -7.98
N GLY A 129 7.78 -20.88 -8.75
CA GLY A 129 8.09 -21.35 -10.11
C GLY A 129 6.98 -21.12 -11.13
N ARG A 130 6.02 -20.24 -10.85
CA ARG A 130 4.88 -19.93 -11.72
C ARG A 130 5.08 -18.64 -12.51
N LYS A 131 4.45 -18.53 -13.69
CA LYS A 131 4.50 -17.31 -14.49
C LYS A 131 3.62 -16.20 -13.89
N GLN A 132 4.20 -15.02 -13.72
CA GLN A 132 3.46 -13.83 -13.34
C GLN A 132 2.56 -13.35 -14.49
N LYS A 133 1.34 -12.90 -14.16
CA LYS A 133 0.45 -12.26 -15.14
C LYS A 133 1.09 -10.97 -15.68
N PRO A 134 1.21 -10.78 -17.03
CA PRO A 134 1.88 -9.60 -17.61
C PRO A 134 1.35 -8.27 -17.09
N LYS A 135 0.04 -8.18 -16.86
CA LYS A 135 -0.60 -7.00 -16.28
C LYS A 135 -0.11 -6.69 -14.87
N HIS A 136 0.01 -7.69 -13.99
CA HIS A 136 0.51 -7.48 -12.63
C HIS A 136 1.97 -7.03 -12.67
N ARG A 137 2.82 -7.70 -13.47
CA ARG A 137 4.21 -7.31 -13.67
C ARG A 137 4.36 -5.86 -14.12
N PHE A 138 3.54 -5.45 -15.09
CA PHE A 138 3.54 -4.08 -15.61
C PHE A 138 3.15 -3.06 -14.53
N LEU A 139 2.09 -3.33 -13.77
CA LEU A 139 1.61 -2.43 -12.72
C LEU A 139 2.59 -2.34 -11.55
N GLU A 140 3.14 -3.45 -11.10
CA GLU A 140 4.18 -3.47 -10.05
C GLU A 140 5.41 -2.67 -10.48
N LYS A 141 5.89 -2.90 -11.71
CA LYS A 141 7.03 -2.15 -12.25
C LYS A 141 6.79 -0.63 -12.29
N ILE A 142 5.58 -0.20 -12.68
CA ILE A 142 5.22 1.22 -12.68
C ILE A 142 5.18 1.76 -11.24
N ALA A 143 4.51 1.07 -10.33
CA ALA A 143 4.42 1.50 -8.93
C ALA A 143 5.82 1.69 -8.32
N LEU A 144 6.70 0.70 -8.45
CA LEU A 144 8.06 0.74 -7.91
C LEU A 144 8.91 1.86 -8.51
N LYS A 145 8.77 2.13 -9.82
CA LYS A 145 9.49 3.22 -10.49
C LYS A 145 9.05 4.60 -10.02
N HIS A 146 7.76 4.80 -9.76
CA HIS A 146 7.19 6.09 -9.36
C HIS A 146 7.24 6.37 -7.86
N ALA A 147 7.48 5.36 -7.02
CA ALA A 147 7.64 5.56 -5.59
C ALA A 147 8.77 6.56 -5.29
N ASN A 148 8.60 7.41 -4.29
CA ASN A 148 9.66 8.29 -3.80
C ASN A 148 10.73 7.49 -3.07
N HIS A 149 10.32 6.55 -2.23
CA HIS A 149 11.22 5.68 -1.46
C HIS A 149 10.77 4.22 -1.51
N LEU A 150 11.74 3.31 -1.37
CA LEU A 150 11.52 1.88 -1.32
C LEU A 150 12.04 1.34 0.02
N VAL A 151 11.20 0.54 0.67
CA VAL A 151 11.53 -0.12 1.94
C VAL A 151 11.28 -1.61 1.79
N SER A 152 12.10 -2.43 2.41
CA SER A 152 11.92 -3.89 2.41
C SER A 152 11.97 -4.45 3.82
N VAL A 153 11.17 -5.48 4.07
CA VAL A 153 11.15 -6.21 5.36
C VAL A 153 12.40 -7.07 5.57
N SER A 154 13.17 -7.38 4.53
CA SER A 154 14.42 -8.12 4.62
C SER A 154 15.36 -7.81 3.47
N LYS A 155 16.66 -8.07 3.68
CA LYS A 155 17.67 -7.97 2.61
C LYS A 155 17.35 -8.94 1.46
N TYR A 156 16.92 -10.15 1.77
CA TYR A 156 16.56 -11.15 0.76
C TYR A 156 15.41 -10.67 -0.14
N THR A 157 14.30 -10.17 0.44
CA THR A 157 13.18 -9.63 -0.33
C THR A 157 13.60 -8.42 -1.17
N ALA A 158 14.47 -7.55 -0.62
CA ALA A 158 15.01 -6.40 -1.35
C ALA A 158 15.80 -6.83 -2.58
N ASP A 159 16.74 -7.77 -2.41
CA ASP A 159 17.62 -8.22 -3.48
C ASP A 159 16.85 -8.97 -4.58
N GLU A 160 15.90 -9.82 -4.20
CA GLU A 160 15.07 -10.54 -5.17
C GLU A 160 14.13 -9.61 -5.93
N THR A 161 13.47 -8.66 -5.26
CA THR A 161 12.61 -7.68 -5.93
C THR A 161 13.42 -6.78 -6.87
N ARG A 162 14.63 -6.37 -6.45
CA ARG A 162 15.55 -5.61 -7.31
C ARG A 162 15.86 -6.36 -8.60
N LYS A 163 16.19 -7.65 -8.52
CA LYS A 163 16.48 -8.49 -9.70
C LYS A 163 15.25 -8.66 -10.61
N ILE A 164 14.07 -8.95 -10.03
CA ILE A 164 12.83 -9.18 -10.79
C ILE A 164 12.44 -7.96 -11.62
N PHE A 165 12.55 -6.76 -11.06
CA PHE A 165 12.07 -5.52 -11.68
C PHE A 165 13.18 -4.64 -12.25
N ASN A 166 14.45 -5.04 -12.13
CA ASN A 166 15.65 -4.29 -12.54
C ASN A 166 15.63 -2.86 -11.96
N LEU A 167 15.62 -2.78 -10.61
CA LEU A 167 15.53 -1.52 -9.89
C LEU A 167 16.92 -0.96 -9.59
N ASN A 168 17.14 0.30 -9.95
CA ASN A 168 18.37 1.04 -9.64
C ASN A 168 18.22 1.96 -8.41
N LYS A 169 17.03 2.02 -7.81
CA LYS A 169 16.76 2.81 -6.60
C LYS A 169 17.34 2.14 -5.37
N GLU A 170 17.74 2.98 -4.41
CA GLU A 170 18.05 2.51 -3.06
C GLU A 170 16.81 1.85 -2.43
N ILE A 171 17.04 0.74 -1.74
CA ILE A 171 16.01 0.03 -0.97
C ILE A 171 16.51 -0.05 0.47
N LYS A 172 15.82 0.63 1.37
CA LYS A 172 16.14 0.61 2.79
C LYS A 172 15.54 -0.64 3.44
N VAL A 173 16.33 -1.41 4.17
CA VAL A 173 15.83 -2.58 4.88
C VAL A 173 15.39 -2.16 6.28
N ILE A 174 14.10 -2.37 6.57
CA ILE A 174 13.49 -2.13 7.89
C ILE A 174 12.62 -3.34 8.20
N PRO A 175 13.08 -4.28 9.05
CA PRO A 175 12.31 -5.46 9.44
C PRO A 175 10.97 -5.09 10.11
N ASN A 176 10.00 -6.00 10.01
CA ASN A 176 8.72 -5.89 10.72
C ASN A 176 8.88 -6.23 12.19
#